data_96aebe98374360f2e8db4e0b24662ada
#
_entry.id   96aebe98374360f2e8db4e0b24662ada
#
_cell.length_a   1.000
_cell.length_b   1.000
_cell.length_c   1.000
_cell.angle_alpha   90.00
_cell.angle_beta   90.00
_cell.angle_gamma   90.00
#
_symmetry.space_group_name_H-M   'P 1'
#
loop_
_entity.id
_entity.type
_entity.pdbx_description
1 polymer ?
#
loop_
_entity_poly.entity_id
_entity_poly.type
_entity_poly.pdbx_seq_one_letter_code
_entity_poly.pdbx_strand_id
1 'polypeptide(L)'
;VKLISMVQLNGGILLMPESLSTYQLLMLVDALNELACDFLEAVAIECGPAEEEHRGMTLDEVLSEFAVAVPDWARESAGIAKNAKLECYTEDGSGAVLVQKASHRHDLTDVPRSILQCLLASGHSLYALNEILTAESEDGDAE
;
A
#
# COMPACT_ATOMS: atom_id res chain seq x y z
N VAL A 1 -8.56 -36.70 -14.21
CA VAL A 1 -7.55 -35.65 -13.95
C VAL A 1 -8.23 -34.31 -14.03
N LYS A 2 -8.21 -33.58 -12.93
CA LYS A 2 -8.76 -32.24 -12.90
C LYS A 2 -7.72 -31.27 -13.46
N LEU A 3 -8.12 -30.48 -14.41
CA LEU A 3 -7.31 -29.36 -14.90
C LEU A 3 -7.25 -28.29 -13.81
N ILE A 4 -6.10 -27.66 -13.69
CA ILE A 4 -5.85 -26.63 -12.70
C ILE A 4 -5.46 -25.34 -13.42
N SER A 5 -6.19 -24.28 -13.13
CA SER A 5 -5.81 -22.92 -13.55
C SER A 5 -4.86 -22.33 -12.54
N MET A 6 -3.84 -21.65 -13.04
CA MET A 6 -2.87 -20.93 -12.23
C MET A 6 -3.06 -19.43 -12.44
N VAL A 7 -3.32 -18.72 -11.36
CA VAL A 7 -3.41 -17.25 -11.37
C VAL A 7 -2.20 -16.71 -10.61
N GLN A 8 -1.38 -15.94 -11.31
CA GLN A 8 -0.24 -15.30 -10.70
C GLN A 8 -0.68 -14.00 -10.01
N LEU A 9 -0.37 -13.90 -8.74
CA LEU A 9 -0.63 -12.73 -7.90
C LEU A 9 0.69 -12.04 -7.57
N ASN A 10 0.63 -10.79 -7.15
CA ASN A 10 1.78 -10.12 -6.56
C ASN A 10 2.17 -10.84 -5.26
N GLY A 11 3.34 -11.45 -5.25
CA GLY A 11 3.86 -12.17 -4.09
C GLY A 11 3.37 -13.61 -3.93
N GLY A 12 2.66 -14.17 -4.91
CA GLY A 12 2.18 -15.54 -4.80
C GLY A 12 1.50 -16.08 -6.04
N ILE A 13 1.01 -17.30 -5.92
CA ILE A 13 0.30 -18.01 -6.98
C ILE A 13 -0.95 -18.64 -6.38
N LEU A 14 -2.10 -18.42 -7.02
CA LEU A 14 -3.34 -19.09 -6.69
C LEU A 14 -3.57 -20.25 -7.67
N LEU A 15 -3.69 -21.48 -7.16
CA LEU A 15 -4.05 -22.65 -7.92
C LEU A 15 -5.52 -22.99 -7.67
N MET A 16 -6.28 -23.17 -8.72
CA MET A 16 -7.70 -23.48 -8.62
C MET A 16 -8.13 -24.43 -9.74
N PRO A 17 -9.16 -25.28 -9.52
CA PRO A 17 -9.71 -26.09 -10.60
C PRO A 17 -10.21 -25.19 -11.74
N GLU A 18 -10.01 -25.63 -12.98
CA GLU A 18 -10.45 -24.88 -14.16
C GLU A 18 -11.97 -24.71 -14.25
N SER A 19 -12.70 -25.66 -13.69
CA SER A 19 -14.15 -25.63 -13.67
C SER A 19 -14.67 -25.79 -12.24
N LEU A 20 -15.35 -24.76 -11.77
CA LEU A 20 -15.95 -24.71 -10.44
C LEU A 20 -17.47 -24.61 -10.54
N SER A 21 -18.18 -25.40 -9.72
CA SER A 21 -19.61 -25.22 -9.53
C SER A 21 -19.89 -23.93 -8.77
N THR A 22 -21.11 -23.42 -8.82
CA THR A 22 -21.54 -22.25 -8.05
C THR A 22 -21.28 -22.43 -6.54
N TYR A 23 -21.54 -23.61 -6.02
CA TYR A 23 -21.27 -23.94 -4.62
C TYR A 23 -19.77 -23.85 -4.30
N GLN A 24 -18.92 -24.41 -5.14
CA GLN A 24 -17.46 -24.35 -4.97
C GLN A 24 -16.94 -22.92 -5.03
N LEU A 25 -17.49 -22.08 -5.93
CA LEU A 25 -17.15 -20.66 -6.00
C LEU A 25 -17.50 -19.93 -4.71
N LEU A 26 -18.68 -20.19 -4.14
CA LEU A 26 -19.08 -19.59 -2.87
C LEU A 26 -18.16 -20.01 -1.71
N MET A 27 -17.80 -21.29 -1.67
CA MET A 27 -16.84 -21.80 -0.66
C MET A 27 -15.46 -21.16 -0.81
N LEU A 28 -15.03 -20.93 -2.06
CA LEU A 28 -13.77 -20.26 -2.34
C LEU A 28 -13.79 -18.78 -1.88
N VAL A 29 -14.90 -18.09 -2.12
CA VAL A 29 -15.06 -16.70 -1.64
C VAL A 29 -14.95 -16.62 -0.11
N ASP A 30 -15.60 -17.53 0.60
CA ASP A 30 -15.52 -17.60 2.05
C ASP A 30 -14.09 -17.86 2.54
N ALA A 31 -13.38 -18.80 1.92
CA ALA A 31 -11.99 -19.11 2.25
C ALA A 31 -11.06 -17.93 1.98
N LEU A 32 -11.26 -17.20 0.89
CA LEU A 32 -10.48 -16.00 0.57
C LEU A 32 -10.76 -14.86 1.55
N ASN A 33 -12.01 -14.71 1.99
CA ASN A 33 -12.37 -13.72 3.00
C ASN A 33 -11.72 -14.03 4.36
N GLU A 34 -11.73 -15.28 4.79
CA GLU A 34 -11.03 -15.70 6.02
C GLU A 34 -9.53 -15.40 5.93
N LEU A 35 -8.90 -15.75 4.81
CA LEU A 35 -7.48 -15.50 4.59
C LEU A 35 -7.18 -13.99 4.56
N ALA A 36 -8.05 -13.19 3.96
CA ALA A 36 -7.90 -11.73 3.97
C ALA A 36 -7.99 -11.16 5.39
N CYS A 37 -8.89 -11.67 6.22
CA CYS A 37 -8.99 -11.27 7.62
C CYS A 37 -7.72 -11.63 8.40
N ASP A 38 -7.18 -12.82 8.21
CA ASP A 38 -5.93 -13.26 8.85
C ASP A 38 -4.75 -12.37 8.45
N PHE A 39 -4.66 -11.99 7.18
CA PHE A 39 -3.62 -11.07 6.69
C PHE A 39 -3.78 -9.66 7.26
N LEU A 40 -5.02 -9.15 7.35
CA LEU A 40 -5.31 -7.86 7.95
C LEU A 40 -4.94 -7.84 9.44
N GLU A 41 -5.22 -8.92 10.17
CA GLU A 41 -4.83 -9.05 11.57
C GLU A 41 -3.30 -9.03 11.73
N ALA A 42 -2.58 -9.76 10.89
CA ALA A 42 -1.12 -9.75 10.89
C ALA A 42 -0.56 -8.34 10.62
N VAL A 43 -1.11 -7.63 9.63
CA VAL A 43 -0.73 -6.23 9.34
C VAL A 43 -1.05 -5.31 10.51
N ALA A 44 -2.21 -5.49 11.14
CA ALA A 44 -2.63 -4.69 12.29
C ALA A 44 -1.68 -4.86 13.48
N ILE A 45 -1.20 -6.06 13.73
CA ILE A 45 -0.21 -6.36 14.79
C ILE A 45 1.10 -5.60 14.51
N GLU A 46 1.59 -5.61 13.27
CA GLU A 46 2.81 -4.89 12.89
C GLU A 46 2.67 -3.38 12.99
N CYS A 47 1.52 -2.83 12.58
CA CYS A 47 1.30 -1.39 12.59
C CYS A 47 1.10 -0.82 14.01
N GLY A 48 0.50 -1.61 14.90
CA GLY A 48 0.14 -1.14 16.23
C GLY A 48 -0.96 -0.05 16.21
N PRO A 49 -1.29 0.52 17.38
CA PRO A 49 -2.33 1.53 17.50
C PRO A 49 -1.91 2.87 16.92
N ALA A 50 -2.87 3.62 16.40
CA ALA A 50 -2.64 5.00 15.93
C ALA A 50 -2.26 5.92 17.11
N GLU A 51 -1.29 6.80 16.89
CA GLU A 51 -0.92 7.84 17.85
C GLU A 51 -2.06 8.83 18.06
N GLU A 52 -2.09 9.51 19.20
CA GLU A 52 -3.19 10.42 19.56
C GLU A 52 -3.41 11.52 18.53
N GLU A 53 -2.33 12.08 17.98
CA GLU A 53 -2.37 13.16 17.00
C GLU A 53 -3.02 12.72 15.66
N HIS A 54 -2.97 11.42 15.34
CA HIS A 54 -3.54 10.87 14.13
C HIS A 54 -4.94 10.26 14.32
N ARG A 55 -5.43 10.23 15.56
CA ARG A 55 -6.76 9.69 15.85
C ARG A 55 -7.85 10.62 15.32
N GLY A 56 -8.83 10.04 14.67
CA GLY A 56 -9.98 10.75 14.11
C GLY A 56 -9.74 11.38 12.75
N MET A 57 -8.55 11.24 12.17
CA MET A 57 -8.32 11.65 10.79
C MET A 57 -9.10 10.76 9.82
N THR A 58 -9.59 11.36 8.76
CA THR A 58 -10.20 10.61 7.65
C THR A 58 -9.11 9.99 6.77
N LEU A 59 -9.47 8.97 5.98
CA LEU A 59 -8.54 8.36 5.05
C LEU A 59 -8.00 9.37 4.02
N ASP A 60 -8.83 10.29 3.55
CA ASP A 60 -8.41 11.33 2.60
C ASP A 60 -7.39 12.30 3.22
N GLU A 61 -7.55 12.65 4.48
CA GLU A 61 -6.59 13.46 5.22
C GLU A 61 -5.24 12.74 5.36
N VAL A 62 -5.26 11.47 5.75
CA VAL A 62 -4.04 10.65 5.86
C VAL A 62 -3.33 10.56 4.51
N LEU A 63 -4.04 10.19 3.44
CA LEU A 63 -3.45 10.04 2.12
C LEU A 63 -2.91 11.36 1.55
N SER A 64 -3.53 12.49 1.90
CA SER A 64 -3.06 13.81 1.44
C SER A 64 -1.69 14.19 1.99
N GLU A 65 -1.31 13.70 3.17
CA GLU A 65 0.01 13.95 3.76
C GLU A 65 1.14 13.26 2.98
N PHE A 66 0.84 12.18 2.30
CA PHE A 66 1.81 11.46 1.45
C PHE A 66 1.76 11.89 -0.02
N ALA A 67 0.85 12.79 -0.38
CA ALA A 67 0.70 13.23 -1.76
C ALA A 67 1.60 14.44 -2.07
N VAL A 68 2.48 14.26 -3.03
CA VAL A 68 3.32 15.34 -3.56
C VAL A 68 2.89 15.66 -4.98
N ALA A 69 2.26 16.82 -5.18
CA ALA A 69 1.81 17.28 -6.49
C ALA A 69 2.85 18.19 -7.13
N VAL A 70 3.40 17.77 -8.26
CA VAL A 70 4.39 18.54 -9.05
C VAL A 70 3.87 18.69 -10.47
N PRO A 71 3.91 19.89 -11.06
CA PRO A 71 3.49 20.10 -12.44
C PRO A 71 4.29 19.23 -13.43
N ASP A 72 3.63 18.78 -14.49
CA ASP A 72 4.25 17.90 -15.51
C ASP A 72 5.53 18.51 -16.10
N TRP A 73 5.53 19.81 -16.42
CA TRP A 73 6.71 20.49 -16.95
C TRP A 73 7.93 20.43 -16.00
N ALA A 74 7.69 20.48 -14.69
CA ALA A 74 8.76 20.40 -13.70
C ALA A 74 9.33 18.97 -13.60
N ARG A 75 8.46 17.96 -13.67
CA ARG A 75 8.89 16.55 -13.73
C ARG A 75 9.74 16.28 -14.97
N GLU A 76 9.28 16.73 -16.13
CA GLU A 76 10.00 16.57 -17.40
C GLU A 76 11.37 17.25 -17.36
N SER A 77 11.42 18.48 -16.85
CA SER A 77 12.66 19.25 -16.71
C SER A 77 13.67 18.57 -15.77
N ALA A 78 13.18 17.90 -14.72
CA ALA A 78 14.01 17.17 -13.77
C ALA A 78 14.35 15.74 -14.21
N GLY A 79 13.79 15.26 -15.32
CA GLY A 79 13.99 13.88 -15.79
C GLY A 79 13.27 12.83 -14.95
N ILE A 80 12.18 13.22 -14.27
CA ILE A 80 11.40 12.33 -13.42
C ILE A 80 10.23 11.76 -14.22
N ALA A 81 10.12 10.42 -14.27
CA ALA A 81 9.02 9.76 -14.96
C ALA A 81 7.66 10.12 -14.34
N LYS A 82 6.62 10.19 -15.16
CA LYS A 82 5.27 10.62 -14.76
C LYS A 82 4.66 9.76 -13.65
N ASN A 83 5.00 8.47 -13.63
CA ASN A 83 4.51 7.47 -12.65
C ASN A 83 5.47 7.24 -11.48
N ALA A 84 6.60 7.95 -11.42
CA ALA A 84 7.55 7.80 -10.33
C ALA A 84 6.97 8.35 -9.02
N LYS A 85 7.23 7.64 -7.92
CA LYS A 85 6.96 8.11 -6.57
C LYS A 85 7.86 9.30 -6.26
N LEU A 86 7.34 10.26 -5.53
CA LEU A 86 8.05 11.47 -5.14
C LEU A 86 8.14 11.55 -3.62
N GLU A 87 9.24 12.11 -3.17
CA GLU A 87 9.42 12.47 -1.77
C GLU A 87 9.87 13.92 -1.68
N CYS A 88 9.52 14.58 -0.58
CA CYS A 88 9.94 15.96 -0.37
C CYS A 88 10.68 16.12 0.95
N TYR A 89 11.65 17.01 0.90
CA TYR A 89 12.50 17.38 2.03
C TYR A 89 12.43 18.86 2.28
N THR A 90 12.48 19.22 3.53
CA THR A 90 12.58 20.62 3.95
C THR A 90 13.74 20.78 4.92
N GLU A 91 14.35 21.93 4.91
CA GLU A 91 15.29 22.36 5.94
C GLU A 91 14.67 23.54 6.68
N ASP A 92 14.61 23.46 7.98
CA ASP A 92 13.95 24.45 8.81
C ASP A 92 14.48 25.87 8.53
N GLY A 93 13.57 26.77 8.22
CA GLY A 93 13.88 28.18 8.00
C GLY A 93 14.55 28.49 6.65
N SER A 94 14.76 27.50 5.77
CA SER A 94 15.39 27.73 4.47
C SER A 94 14.49 28.43 3.45
N GLY A 95 13.17 28.35 3.63
CA GLY A 95 12.19 28.84 2.65
C GLY A 95 12.13 28.00 1.36
N ALA A 96 12.72 26.81 1.37
CA ALA A 96 12.78 25.93 0.20
C ALA A 96 12.23 24.54 0.53
N VAL A 97 11.61 23.92 -0.46
CA VAL A 97 11.17 22.52 -0.44
C VAL A 97 11.85 21.81 -1.61
N LEU A 98 12.58 20.75 -1.32
CA LEU A 98 13.18 19.89 -2.35
C LEU A 98 12.24 18.71 -2.61
N VAL A 99 11.87 18.53 -3.88
CA VAL A 99 11.10 17.37 -4.34
C VAL A 99 11.99 16.55 -5.24
N GLN A 100 12.09 15.26 -4.97
CA GLN A 100 12.90 14.34 -5.76
C GLN A 100 12.18 13.01 -5.97
N LYS A 101 12.72 12.20 -6.89
CA LYS A 101 12.26 10.82 -7.06
C LYS A 101 12.51 10.05 -5.75
N ALA A 102 11.48 9.38 -5.25
CA ALA A 102 11.59 8.54 -4.05
C ALA A 102 12.48 7.32 -4.29
N SER A 103 13.19 6.90 -3.26
CA SER A 103 13.97 5.66 -3.27
C SER A 103 13.09 4.41 -3.14
N HIS A 104 11.94 4.53 -2.46
CA HIS A 104 10.99 3.43 -2.27
C HIS A 104 10.11 3.19 -3.51
N ARG A 105 9.66 1.96 -3.67
CA ARG A 105 8.76 1.55 -4.75
C ARG A 105 7.29 1.54 -4.34
N HIS A 106 7.03 1.26 -3.07
CA HIS A 106 5.69 1.09 -2.53
C HIS A 106 5.44 2.01 -1.34
N ASP A 107 4.22 2.51 -1.26
CA ASP A 107 3.72 3.32 -0.16
C ASP A 107 2.22 3.06 0.04
N LEU A 108 1.56 3.83 0.91
CA LEU A 108 0.13 3.68 1.19
C LEU A 108 -0.76 3.80 -0.06
N THR A 109 -0.33 4.50 -1.08
CA THR A 109 -1.14 4.68 -2.29
C THR A 109 -1.26 3.41 -3.12
N ASP A 110 -0.40 2.41 -2.89
CA ASP A 110 -0.46 1.11 -3.55
C ASP A 110 -1.37 0.10 -2.83
N VAL A 111 -1.75 0.39 -1.59
CA VAL A 111 -2.62 -0.48 -0.81
C VAL A 111 -4.08 -0.21 -1.18
N PRO A 112 -4.89 -1.26 -1.41
CA PRO A 112 -6.32 -1.07 -1.71
C PRO A 112 -7.01 -0.21 -0.66
N ARG A 113 -7.81 0.76 -1.13
CA ARG A 113 -8.49 1.73 -0.26
C ARG A 113 -9.38 1.06 0.79
N SER A 114 -10.01 -0.06 0.45
CA SER A 114 -10.84 -0.84 1.38
C SER A 114 -10.04 -1.39 2.56
N ILE A 115 -8.82 -1.80 2.34
CA ILE A 115 -7.90 -2.29 3.39
C ILE A 115 -7.48 -1.14 4.29
N LEU A 116 -7.07 -0.01 3.72
CA LEU A 116 -6.71 1.19 4.48
C LEU A 116 -7.87 1.68 5.34
N GLN A 117 -9.08 1.69 4.79
CA GLN A 117 -10.29 2.07 5.51
C GLN A 117 -10.58 1.14 6.68
N CYS A 118 -10.41 -0.16 6.50
CA CYS A 118 -10.59 -1.16 7.54
C CYS A 118 -9.58 -0.97 8.69
N LEU A 119 -8.30 -0.77 8.37
CA LEU A 119 -7.25 -0.53 9.36
C LEU A 119 -7.49 0.77 10.14
N LEU A 120 -7.86 1.83 9.44
CA LEU A 120 -8.16 3.13 10.05
C LEU A 120 -9.37 3.04 11.00
N ALA A 121 -10.46 2.39 10.56
CA ALA A 121 -11.66 2.17 11.37
C ALA A 121 -11.38 1.32 12.62
N SER A 122 -10.42 0.41 12.54
CA SER A 122 -9.97 -0.43 13.66
C SER A 122 -8.96 0.26 14.59
N GLY A 123 -8.60 1.51 14.30
CA GLY A 123 -7.71 2.31 15.14
C GLY A 123 -6.21 2.00 14.97
N HIS A 124 -5.81 1.37 13.86
CA HIS A 124 -4.41 1.06 13.57
C HIS A 124 -3.69 2.23 12.88
N SER A 125 -2.37 2.27 13.06
CA SER A 125 -1.52 3.34 12.52
C SER A 125 -1.21 3.11 11.04
N LEU A 126 -1.78 3.94 10.16
CA LEU A 126 -1.42 3.95 8.74
C LEU A 126 -0.03 4.55 8.49
N TYR A 127 0.45 5.41 9.37
CA TYR A 127 1.81 5.97 9.31
C TYR A 127 2.85 4.87 9.53
N ALA A 128 2.65 4.01 10.54
CA ALA A 128 3.51 2.85 10.76
C ALA A 128 3.49 1.88 9.58
N LEU A 129 2.32 1.66 8.97
CA LEU A 129 2.22 0.86 7.74
C LEU A 129 3.03 1.47 6.60
N ASN A 130 2.97 2.78 6.43
CA ASN A 130 3.77 3.46 5.40
C ASN A 130 5.27 3.30 5.63
N GLU A 131 5.74 3.42 6.87
CA GLU A 131 7.14 3.18 7.24
C GLU A 131 7.59 1.76 6.87
N ILE A 132 6.77 0.75 7.15
CA ILE A 132 7.05 -0.64 6.79
C ILE A 132 7.16 -0.79 5.26
N LEU A 133 6.20 -0.26 4.51
CA LEU A 133 6.17 -0.37 3.05
C LEU A 133 7.36 0.33 2.38
N THR A 134 7.74 1.49 2.86
CA THR A 134 8.88 2.24 2.33
C THR A 134 10.22 1.59 2.67
N ALA A 135 10.36 1.04 3.88
CA ALA A 135 11.57 0.33 4.31
C ALA A 135 11.81 -0.96 3.52
N GLU A 136 10.77 -1.77 3.31
CA GLU A 136 10.88 -3.02 2.53
C GLU A 136 11.30 -2.79 1.07
N SER A 137 10.92 -1.65 0.51
CA SER A 137 11.27 -1.30 -0.87
C SER A 137 12.74 -0.94 -1.04
N GLU A 138 13.38 -0.40 -0.01
CA GLU A 138 14.81 -0.08 -0.03
C GLU A 138 15.69 -1.34 -0.07
N ASP A 139 15.31 -2.39 0.65
CA ASP A 139 16.04 -3.66 0.69
C ASP A 139 15.97 -4.45 -0.63
N GLY A 140 14.96 -4.21 -1.44
CA GLY A 140 14.75 -4.90 -2.72
C GLY A 140 15.62 -4.42 -3.88
N ASP A 141 16.28 -3.29 -3.75
CA ASP A 141 17.13 -2.68 -4.81
C ASP A 141 18.63 -3.00 -4.63
N ALA A 142 19.00 -3.83 -3.68
CA ALA A 142 20.39 -4.19 -3.39
C ALA A 142 20.99 -5.26 -4.34
N GLU A 143 20.29 -5.62 -5.42
CA GLU A 143 20.80 -6.52 -6.47
C GLU A 143 21.40 -5.76 -7.66
#